data_f9db2885795571dae3e930303be71865
#
_entry.id   f9db2885795571dae3e930303be71865
#
_cell.length_a   1.000
_cell.length_b   1.000
_cell.length_c   1.000
_cell.angle_alpha   90.00
_cell.angle_beta   90.00
_cell.angle_gamma   90.00
#
_symmetry.space_group_name_H-M   'P 1'
#
loop_
_entity.id
_entity.type
_entity.pdbx_description
1 polymer ?
#
loop_
_entity_poly.entity_id
_entity_poly.type
_entity_poly.pdbx_seq_one_letter_code
_entity_poly.pdbx_strand_id
1 'polypeptide(L)'
;NPTEEESSLLIGQMNLRGFMKNLLIKRLESSFFAFSKTVERFETSYRKFIDMCSTEEIYISKKYDVYELLESDDDEKLLSLVEEGEITHYIKDEFEDKFFEDLQNDLEILNQINLKIKDIDIDPKLLSFVNQLKNNKNLIDSKKIIFTESKETAEYLKIELQKALKQPITVFTGSSHNSLKEVIRANYDPNY
;
A
#
# COMPACT_ATOMS: atom_id res chain seq x y z
N ASN A 1 -1.46 33.59 18.36
CA ASN A 1 -0.58 33.15 17.27
C ASN A 1 0.03 31.81 17.68
N PRO A 2 -0.02 30.78 16.84
CA PRO A 2 0.59 29.50 17.15
C PRO A 2 2.10 29.67 17.38
N THR A 3 2.65 28.86 18.26
CA THR A 3 4.10 28.78 18.49
C THR A 3 4.82 28.26 17.24
N GLU A 4 6.14 28.41 17.15
CA GLU A 4 6.91 27.84 16.03
C GLU A 4 6.75 26.30 15.94
N GLU A 5 6.65 25.61 17.09
CA GLU A 5 6.40 24.18 17.14
C GLU A 5 5.01 23.80 16.64
N GLU A 6 3.96 24.51 17.06
CA GLU A 6 2.58 24.32 16.57
C GLU A 6 2.47 24.58 15.06
N SER A 7 3.18 25.62 14.57
CA SER A 7 3.23 25.91 13.14
C SER A 7 3.93 24.81 12.34
N SER A 8 5.02 24.26 12.87
CA SER A 8 5.75 23.14 12.26
C SER A 8 4.93 21.86 12.21
N LEU A 9 4.19 21.55 13.28
CA LEU A 9 3.27 20.43 13.36
C LEU A 9 2.12 20.56 12.35
N LEU A 10 1.51 21.74 12.24
CA LEU A 10 0.44 22.00 11.26
C LEU A 10 0.92 21.84 9.82
N ILE A 11 2.12 22.34 9.49
CA ILE A 11 2.71 22.15 8.17
C ILE A 11 2.99 20.67 7.91
N GLY A 12 3.49 19.93 8.90
CA GLY A 12 3.70 18.48 8.81
C GLY A 12 2.41 17.71 8.52
N GLN A 13 1.33 18.04 9.23
CA GLN A 13 0.01 17.42 9.03
C GLN A 13 -0.58 17.74 7.66
N MET A 14 -0.48 18.99 7.19
CA MET A 14 -0.94 19.37 5.85
C MET A 14 -0.16 18.64 4.75
N ASN A 15 1.15 18.50 4.91
CA ASN A 15 2.00 17.76 3.98
C ASN A 15 1.65 16.26 3.96
N LEU A 16 1.40 15.67 5.12
CA LEU A 16 0.99 14.26 5.22
C LEU A 16 -0.35 14.01 4.54
N ARG A 17 -1.34 14.88 4.77
CA ARG A 17 -2.66 14.79 4.11
C ARG A 17 -2.52 14.90 2.59
N GLY A 18 -1.72 15.84 2.11
CA GLY A 18 -1.45 15.99 0.67
C GLY A 18 -0.76 14.76 0.09
N PHE A 19 0.23 14.21 0.80
CA PHE A 19 0.92 12.98 0.41
C PHE A 19 -0.03 11.78 0.32
N MET A 20 -0.87 11.55 1.34
CA MET A 20 -1.83 10.44 1.36
C MET A 20 -2.83 10.53 0.20
N LYS A 21 -3.37 11.74 -0.05
CA LYS A 21 -4.26 11.98 -1.20
C LYS A 21 -3.55 11.64 -2.52
N ASN A 22 -2.34 12.13 -2.72
CA ASN A 22 -1.57 11.88 -3.94
C ASN A 22 -1.23 10.39 -4.09
N LEU A 23 -0.93 9.69 -3.00
CA LEU A 23 -0.68 8.26 -3.00
C LEU A 23 -1.91 7.49 -3.49
N LEU A 24 -3.09 7.78 -2.93
CA LEU A 24 -4.34 7.12 -3.34
C LEU A 24 -4.67 7.39 -4.82
N ILE A 25 -4.50 8.63 -5.28
CA ILE A 25 -4.71 8.98 -6.69
C ILE A 25 -3.75 8.19 -7.59
N LYS A 26 -2.46 8.17 -7.29
CA LYS A 26 -1.47 7.40 -8.06
C LYS A 26 -1.77 5.91 -8.09
N ARG A 27 -2.24 5.34 -6.97
CA ARG A 27 -2.64 3.93 -6.91
C ARG A 27 -3.84 3.66 -7.80
N LEU A 28 -4.85 4.54 -7.79
CA LEU A 28 -6.02 4.44 -8.67
C LEU A 28 -5.64 4.59 -10.14
N GLU A 29 -4.74 5.51 -10.47
CA GLU A 29 -4.18 5.68 -11.81
C GLU A 29 -3.38 4.46 -12.27
N SER A 30 -2.71 3.77 -11.35
CA SER A 30 -1.99 2.53 -11.66
C SER A 30 -2.94 1.39 -11.99
N SER A 31 -3.79 0.98 -11.05
CA SER A 31 -4.84 -0.01 -11.25
C SER A 31 -5.87 0.02 -10.12
N PHE A 32 -7.09 -0.42 -10.38
CA PHE A 32 -8.09 -0.66 -9.33
C PHE A 32 -7.58 -1.63 -8.28
N PHE A 33 -6.85 -2.66 -8.68
CA PHE A 33 -6.25 -3.63 -7.76
C PHE A 33 -5.26 -2.97 -6.78
N ALA A 34 -4.32 -2.16 -7.29
CA ALA A 34 -3.34 -1.48 -6.42
C ALA A 34 -4.02 -0.47 -5.48
N PHE A 35 -5.06 0.21 -5.95
CA PHE A 35 -5.87 1.11 -5.14
C PHE A 35 -6.61 0.34 -4.03
N SER A 36 -7.31 -0.74 -4.37
CA SER A 36 -8.00 -1.61 -3.41
C SER A 36 -7.06 -2.11 -2.31
N LYS A 37 -5.89 -2.63 -2.70
CA LYS A 37 -4.89 -3.11 -1.73
C LYS A 37 -4.37 -2.01 -0.81
N THR A 38 -4.27 -0.79 -1.30
CA THR A 38 -3.86 0.36 -0.46
C THR A 38 -4.97 0.75 0.52
N VAL A 39 -6.22 0.78 0.09
CA VAL A 39 -7.38 1.06 0.96
C VAL A 39 -7.56 -0.04 2.01
N GLU A 40 -7.43 -1.32 1.64
CA GLU A 40 -7.47 -2.46 2.57
C GLU A 40 -6.38 -2.33 3.67
N ARG A 41 -5.15 -1.94 3.29
CA ARG A 41 -4.07 -1.71 4.26
C ARG A 41 -4.37 -0.55 5.20
N PHE A 42 -4.93 0.53 4.69
CA PHE A 42 -5.33 1.66 5.54
C PHE A 42 -6.43 1.24 6.51
N GLU A 43 -7.47 0.58 6.02
CA GLU A 43 -8.55 0.06 6.86
C GLU A 43 -7.99 -0.83 7.99
N THR A 44 -7.11 -1.77 7.65
CA THR A 44 -6.47 -2.67 8.62
C THR A 44 -5.66 -1.90 9.65
N SER A 45 -4.86 -0.91 9.22
CA SER A 45 -4.05 -0.09 10.12
C SER A 45 -4.92 0.76 11.06
N TYR A 46 -6.01 1.35 10.54
CA TYR A 46 -6.95 2.11 11.37
C TYR A 46 -7.63 1.23 12.41
N ARG A 47 -8.09 0.03 12.03
CA ARG A 47 -8.68 -0.94 12.97
C ARG A 47 -7.71 -1.30 14.08
N LYS A 48 -6.50 -1.75 13.72
CA LYS A 48 -5.47 -2.11 14.70
C LYS A 48 -5.17 -0.96 15.66
N PHE A 49 -5.08 0.27 15.15
CA PHE A 49 -4.83 1.44 15.97
C PHE A 49 -5.99 1.75 16.91
N ILE A 50 -7.23 1.70 16.44
CA ILE A 50 -8.43 1.90 17.26
C ILE A 50 -8.54 0.80 18.32
N ASP A 51 -8.25 -0.45 17.96
CA ASP A 51 -8.24 -1.58 18.90
C ASP A 51 -7.17 -1.37 20.00
N MET A 52 -5.98 -0.92 19.65
CA MET A 52 -4.93 -0.56 20.61
C MET A 52 -5.38 0.59 21.53
N CYS A 53 -6.02 1.62 21.00
CA CYS A 53 -6.56 2.72 21.80
C CYS A 53 -7.64 2.27 22.81
N SER A 54 -8.27 1.12 22.59
CA SER A 54 -9.24 0.57 23.54
C SER A 54 -8.60 -0.04 24.80
N THR A 55 -7.30 -0.33 24.76
CA THR A 55 -6.52 -0.85 25.90
C THR A 55 -5.98 0.24 26.83
N GLU A 56 -6.23 1.51 26.52
CA GLU A 56 -5.71 2.69 27.21
C GLU A 56 -4.20 2.94 27.04
N GLU A 57 -3.44 1.97 26.50
CA GLU A 57 -2.01 2.03 26.27
C GLU A 57 -1.74 2.14 24.76
N ILE A 58 -1.11 3.22 24.33
CA ILE A 58 -0.86 3.51 22.91
C ILE A 58 0.64 3.51 22.63
N TYR A 59 1.10 2.65 21.74
CA TYR A 59 2.48 2.52 21.34
C TYR A 59 2.67 2.93 19.88
N ILE A 60 3.64 3.80 19.60
CA ILE A 60 3.92 4.31 18.25
C ILE A 60 5.40 4.15 17.93
N SER A 61 5.70 3.57 16.77
CA SER A 61 7.06 3.49 16.25
C SER A 61 7.10 3.78 14.76
N LYS A 62 8.21 4.37 14.30
CA LYS A 62 8.52 4.55 12.89
C LYS A 62 9.32 3.39 12.31
N LYS A 63 9.91 2.55 13.18
CA LYS A 63 10.90 1.53 12.82
C LYS A 63 10.39 0.12 13.02
N TYR A 64 9.55 -0.10 14.02
CA TYR A 64 9.06 -1.41 14.43
C TYR A 64 7.56 -1.54 14.16
N ASP A 65 7.11 -2.74 13.81
CA ASP A 65 5.70 -3.09 13.81
C ASP A 65 5.25 -3.37 15.25
N VAL A 66 4.67 -2.36 15.87
CA VAL A 66 4.21 -2.42 17.27
C VAL A 66 3.11 -3.47 17.44
N TYR A 67 2.28 -3.67 16.43
CA TYR A 67 1.20 -4.66 16.51
C TYR A 67 1.75 -6.09 16.56
N GLU A 68 2.80 -6.38 15.80
CA GLU A 68 3.48 -7.68 15.85
C GLU A 68 4.11 -7.92 17.23
N LEU A 69 4.70 -6.87 17.82
CA LEU A 69 5.26 -6.95 19.18
C LEU A 69 4.19 -7.22 20.24
N LEU A 70 3.06 -6.52 20.19
CA LEU A 70 1.94 -6.72 21.11
C LEU A 70 1.27 -8.10 20.94
N GLU A 71 1.13 -8.59 19.68
CA GLU A 71 0.59 -9.92 19.39
C GLU A 71 1.53 -11.06 19.82
N SER A 72 2.84 -10.80 19.97
CA SER A 72 3.84 -11.81 20.36
C SER A 72 3.97 -11.99 21.87
N ASP A 73 3.28 -11.20 22.70
CA ASP A 73 3.42 -11.16 24.16
C ASP A 73 4.88 -10.97 24.63
N ASP A 74 5.71 -10.29 23.83
CA ASP A 74 7.13 -10.02 24.13
C ASP A 74 7.28 -8.69 24.87
N ASP A 75 6.69 -8.63 26.08
CA ASP A 75 6.67 -7.43 26.90
C ASP A 75 8.08 -6.92 27.26
N GLU A 76 9.04 -7.83 27.45
CA GLU A 76 10.44 -7.46 27.77
C GLU A 76 11.06 -6.66 26.62
N LYS A 77 10.84 -7.11 25.39
CA LYS A 77 11.34 -6.44 24.20
C LYS A 77 10.61 -5.11 23.96
N LEU A 78 9.30 -5.08 24.17
CA LEU A 78 8.51 -3.86 24.05
C LEU A 78 9.03 -2.79 25.03
N LEU A 79 9.21 -3.14 26.29
CA LEU A 79 9.74 -2.23 27.33
C LEU A 79 11.15 -1.74 27.00
N SER A 80 12.05 -2.63 26.57
CA SER A 80 13.41 -2.26 26.14
C SER A 80 13.38 -1.23 25.00
N LEU A 81 12.52 -1.41 23.99
CA LEU A 81 12.40 -0.49 22.87
C LEU A 81 11.79 0.87 23.27
N VAL A 82 10.92 0.89 24.27
CA VAL A 82 10.39 2.14 24.85
C VAL A 82 11.51 2.87 25.61
N GLU A 83 12.29 2.17 26.44
CA GLU A 83 13.43 2.74 27.19
C GLU A 83 14.52 3.29 26.26
N GLU A 84 14.77 2.64 25.14
CA GLU A 84 15.69 3.08 24.09
C GLU A 84 15.15 4.25 23.24
N GLY A 85 13.87 4.65 23.42
CA GLY A 85 13.22 5.71 22.65
C GLY A 85 12.88 5.34 21.20
N GLU A 86 12.93 4.06 20.85
CA GLU A 86 12.56 3.54 19.52
C GLU A 86 11.06 3.36 19.36
N ILE A 87 10.34 3.18 20.46
CA ILE A 87 8.88 3.18 20.58
C ILE A 87 8.46 4.28 21.54
N THR A 88 7.51 5.10 21.15
CA THR A 88 6.91 6.10 22.03
C THR A 88 5.62 5.52 22.62
N HIS A 89 5.51 5.59 23.94
CA HIS A 89 4.34 5.18 24.69
C HIS A 89 3.50 6.41 25.08
N TYR A 90 2.21 6.32 24.93
CA TYR A 90 1.22 7.32 25.33
C TYR A 90 0.10 6.65 26.09
N ILE A 91 -0.55 7.43 26.95
CA ILE A 91 -1.81 7.06 27.59
C ILE A 91 -2.96 7.69 26.82
N LYS A 92 -4.08 6.99 26.70
CA LYS A 92 -5.24 7.46 25.95
C LYS A 92 -5.70 8.87 26.36
N ASP A 93 -5.64 9.18 27.64
CA ASP A 93 -6.03 10.48 28.20
C ASP A 93 -5.17 11.66 27.71
N GLU A 94 -4.05 11.39 27.06
CA GLU A 94 -3.20 12.41 26.41
C GLU A 94 -3.78 12.91 25.08
N PHE A 95 -4.83 12.24 24.57
CA PHE A 95 -5.48 12.58 23.31
C PHE A 95 -6.87 13.17 23.58
N GLU A 96 -7.27 14.11 22.73
CA GLU A 96 -8.63 14.64 22.77
C GLU A 96 -9.65 13.61 22.28
N ASP A 97 -10.85 13.57 22.90
CA ASP A 97 -11.94 12.67 22.49
C ASP A 97 -12.26 12.81 21.00
N LYS A 98 -12.19 14.02 20.47
CA LYS A 98 -12.40 14.29 19.05
C LYS A 98 -11.44 13.52 18.13
N PHE A 99 -10.23 13.24 18.57
CA PHE A 99 -9.26 12.45 17.79
C PHE A 99 -9.78 11.05 17.53
N PHE A 100 -10.38 10.41 18.55
CA PHE A 100 -10.94 9.06 18.40
C PHE A 100 -12.22 9.06 17.57
N GLU A 101 -13.06 10.10 17.69
CA GLU A 101 -14.23 10.27 16.82
C GLU A 101 -13.82 10.41 15.35
N ASP A 102 -12.82 11.22 15.08
CA ASP A 102 -12.30 11.42 13.71
C ASP A 102 -11.70 10.11 13.15
N LEU A 103 -10.98 9.33 13.95
CA LEU A 103 -10.47 8.01 13.53
C LEU A 103 -11.60 7.03 13.19
N GLN A 104 -12.68 6.99 13.98
CA GLN A 104 -13.84 6.16 13.71
C GLN A 104 -14.54 6.56 12.41
N ASN A 105 -14.71 7.86 12.17
CA ASN A 105 -15.30 8.40 10.96
C ASN A 105 -14.44 8.06 9.73
N ASP A 106 -13.12 8.20 9.83
CA ASP A 106 -12.19 7.84 8.76
C ASP A 106 -12.25 6.34 8.44
N LEU A 107 -12.31 5.49 9.45
CA LEU A 107 -12.47 4.04 9.28
C LEU A 107 -13.78 3.70 8.56
N GLU A 108 -14.88 4.37 8.91
CA GLU A 108 -16.17 4.17 8.24
C GLU A 108 -16.09 4.56 6.76
N ILE A 109 -15.44 5.68 6.43
CA ILE A 109 -15.22 6.10 5.05
C ILE A 109 -14.38 5.07 4.29
N LEU A 110 -13.30 4.54 4.88
CA LEU A 110 -12.48 3.50 4.27
C LEU A 110 -13.27 2.22 4.01
N ASN A 111 -14.11 1.80 4.96
CA ASN A 111 -15.02 0.66 4.79
C ASN A 111 -15.99 0.88 3.62
N GLN A 112 -16.60 2.07 3.52
CA GLN A 112 -17.52 2.40 2.42
C GLN A 112 -16.81 2.38 1.06
N ILE A 113 -15.56 2.88 1.00
CA ILE A 113 -14.74 2.83 -0.21
C ILE A 113 -14.46 1.38 -0.58
N ASN A 114 -14.04 0.54 0.37
CA ASN A 114 -13.77 -0.88 0.13
C ASN A 114 -15.01 -1.63 -0.38
N LEU A 115 -16.19 -1.37 0.17
CA LEU A 115 -17.43 -1.96 -0.32
C LEU A 115 -17.70 -1.57 -1.78
N LYS A 116 -17.59 -0.28 -2.11
CA LYS A 116 -17.78 0.20 -3.48
C LYS A 116 -16.77 -0.38 -4.47
N ILE A 117 -15.52 -0.60 -4.04
CA ILE A 117 -14.50 -1.24 -4.89
C ILE A 117 -14.85 -2.69 -5.17
N LYS A 118 -15.35 -3.43 -4.15
CA LYS A 118 -15.75 -4.83 -4.29
C LYS A 118 -16.91 -5.03 -5.26
N ASP A 119 -17.75 -4.01 -5.43
CA ASP A 119 -18.86 -4.02 -6.39
C ASP A 119 -18.39 -3.77 -7.83
N ILE A 120 -17.12 -3.45 -8.05
CA ILE A 120 -16.53 -3.24 -9.37
C ILE A 120 -16.04 -4.57 -9.93
N ASP A 121 -16.88 -5.24 -10.70
CA ASP A 121 -16.57 -6.53 -11.35
C ASP A 121 -15.58 -6.38 -12.51
N ILE A 122 -15.49 -5.20 -13.09
CA ILE A 122 -14.75 -4.96 -14.33
C ILE A 122 -13.71 -3.86 -14.12
N ASP A 123 -12.45 -4.18 -14.36
CA ASP A 123 -11.37 -3.20 -14.47
C ASP A 123 -11.30 -2.67 -15.92
N PRO A 124 -11.82 -1.45 -16.21
CA PRO A 124 -11.86 -0.93 -17.58
C PRO A 124 -10.46 -0.68 -18.13
N LYS A 125 -9.47 -0.37 -17.28
CA LYS A 125 -8.09 -0.18 -17.68
C LYS A 125 -7.45 -1.49 -18.12
N LEU A 126 -7.68 -2.57 -17.36
CA LEU A 126 -7.24 -3.91 -17.73
C LEU A 126 -7.87 -4.36 -19.04
N LEU A 127 -9.20 -4.18 -19.19
CA LEU A 127 -9.90 -4.55 -20.43
C LEU A 127 -9.34 -3.81 -21.64
N SER A 128 -9.17 -2.50 -21.53
CA SER A 128 -8.58 -1.68 -22.60
C SER A 128 -7.16 -2.15 -22.93
N PHE A 129 -6.36 -2.45 -21.91
CA PHE A 129 -5.01 -2.93 -22.09
C PHE A 129 -4.94 -4.31 -22.75
N VAL A 130 -5.74 -5.26 -22.33
CA VAL A 130 -5.87 -6.58 -22.98
C VAL A 130 -6.30 -6.44 -24.42
N ASN A 131 -7.25 -5.56 -24.70
CA ASN A 131 -7.71 -5.30 -26.06
C ASN A 131 -6.58 -4.74 -26.94
N GLN A 132 -5.79 -3.81 -26.44
CA GLN A 132 -4.61 -3.29 -27.15
C GLN A 132 -3.58 -4.40 -27.43
N LEU A 133 -3.28 -5.26 -26.44
CA LEU A 133 -2.33 -6.35 -26.64
C LEU A 133 -2.79 -7.39 -27.65
N LYS A 134 -4.11 -7.62 -27.80
CA LYS A 134 -4.70 -8.60 -28.73
C LYS A 134 -4.86 -8.07 -30.14
N ASN A 135 -5.19 -6.78 -30.28
CA ASN A 135 -5.69 -6.25 -31.55
C ASN A 135 -4.78 -5.20 -32.20
N ASN A 136 -3.81 -4.67 -31.48
CA ASN A 136 -2.86 -3.71 -32.06
C ASN A 136 -1.82 -4.44 -32.90
N LYS A 137 -1.83 -4.21 -34.22
CA LYS A 137 -0.94 -4.87 -35.20
C LYS A 137 0.54 -4.72 -34.88
N ASN A 138 0.93 -3.61 -34.24
CA ASN A 138 2.31 -3.37 -33.86
C ASN A 138 2.74 -4.18 -32.61
N LEU A 139 1.78 -4.74 -31.88
CA LEU A 139 2.04 -5.47 -30.64
C LEU A 139 1.85 -6.99 -30.79
N ILE A 140 1.05 -7.48 -31.75
CA ILE A 140 0.68 -8.89 -31.83
C ILE A 140 1.89 -9.81 -31.91
N ASP A 141 2.82 -9.54 -32.81
CA ASP A 141 3.97 -10.42 -33.13
C ASP A 141 5.29 -9.96 -32.47
N SER A 142 5.22 -9.03 -31.54
CA SER A 142 6.42 -8.48 -30.87
C SER A 142 6.61 -9.06 -29.46
N LYS A 143 7.86 -9.16 -29.03
CA LYS A 143 8.19 -9.32 -27.60
C LYS A 143 7.85 -8.01 -26.88
N LYS A 144 7.27 -8.12 -25.68
CA LYS A 144 6.74 -6.97 -24.93
C LYS A 144 7.38 -6.87 -23.57
N ILE A 145 7.74 -5.66 -23.21
CA ILE A 145 8.14 -5.31 -21.83
C ILE A 145 7.16 -4.27 -21.32
N ILE A 146 6.55 -4.54 -20.17
CA ILE A 146 5.58 -3.67 -19.52
C ILE A 146 6.21 -3.15 -18.23
N PHE A 147 6.30 -1.84 -18.08
CA PHE A 147 6.80 -1.19 -16.89
C PHE A 147 5.64 -0.72 -16.02
N THR A 148 5.77 -0.91 -14.71
CA THR A 148 4.85 -0.38 -13.70
C THR A 148 5.62 0.05 -12.45
N GLU A 149 5.15 1.08 -11.77
CA GLU A 149 5.76 1.57 -10.52
C GLU A 149 5.42 0.69 -9.30
N SER A 150 4.37 -0.13 -9.39
CA SER A 150 3.86 -0.93 -8.28
C SER A 150 4.11 -2.41 -8.50
N LYS A 151 4.73 -3.07 -7.50
CA LYS A 151 4.89 -4.53 -7.46
C LYS A 151 3.52 -5.22 -7.47
N GLU A 152 2.55 -4.71 -6.74
CA GLU A 152 1.20 -5.26 -6.71
C GLU A 152 0.54 -5.22 -8.09
N THR A 153 0.73 -4.12 -8.83
CA THR A 153 0.23 -4.02 -10.21
C THR A 153 0.94 -5.03 -11.13
N ALA A 154 2.25 -5.23 -10.96
CA ALA A 154 2.99 -6.21 -11.77
C ALA A 154 2.47 -7.64 -11.56
N GLU A 155 2.26 -8.05 -10.30
CA GLU A 155 1.70 -9.37 -9.97
C GLU A 155 0.25 -9.53 -10.44
N TYR A 156 -0.56 -8.51 -10.28
CA TYR A 156 -1.93 -8.48 -10.80
C TYR A 156 -1.97 -8.65 -12.31
N LEU A 157 -1.19 -7.86 -13.04
CA LEU A 157 -1.11 -7.94 -14.49
C LEU A 157 -0.60 -9.29 -14.96
N LYS A 158 0.36 -9.92 -14.28
CA LYS A 158 0.80 -11.28 -14.59
C LYS A 158 -0.36 -12.24 -14.61
N ILE A 159 -1.13 -12.27 -13.52
CA ILE A 159 -2.27 -13.21 -13.38
C ILE A 159 -3.33 -12.96 -14.46
N GLU A 160 -3.76 -11.72 -14.61
CA GLU A 160 -4.85 -11.38 -15.51
C GLU A 160 -4.46 -11.50 -17.01
N LEU A 161 -3.24 -11.10 -17.36
CA LEU A 161 -2.74 -11.24 -18.72
C LEU A 161 -2.45 -12.70 -19.09
N GLN A 162 -1.96 -13.54 -18.15
CA GLN A 162 -1.83 -14.98 -18.39
C GLN A 162 -3.18 -15.64 -18.73
N LYS A 163 -4.23 -15.27 -17.99
CA LYS A 163 -5.60 -15.74 -18.27
C LYS A 163 -6.09 -15.26 -19.64
N ALA A 164 -5.89 -13.97 -19.94
CA ALA A 164 -6.43 -13.34 -21.14
C ALA A 164 -5.69 -13.72 -22.42
N LEU A 165 -4.36 -13.83 -22.37
CA LEU A 165 -3.49 -14.06 -23.55
C LEU A 165 -3.11 -15.53 -23.71
N LYS A 166 -3.28 -16.36 -22.67
CA LYS A 166 -2.85 -17.76 -22.63
C LYS A 166 -1.36 -17.96 -22.94
N GLN A 167 -0.54 -17.01 -22.52
CA GLN A 167 0.91 -16.98 -22.71
C GLN A 167 1.63 -16.85 -21.36
N PRO A 168 2.84 -17.41 -21.21
CA PRO A 168 3.63 -17.24 -20.01
C PRO A 168 4.05 -15.77 -19.86
N ILE A 169 3.91 -15.23 -18.65
CA ILE A 169 4.31 -13.86 -18.32
C ILE A 169 5.26 -13.90 -17.13
N THR A 170 6.40 -13.26 -17.29
CA THR A 170 7.42 -13.16 -16.26
C THR A 170 7.34 -11.79 -15.58
N VAL A 171 7.33 -11.76 -14.26
CA VAL A 171 7.46 -10.51 -13.48
C VAL A 171 8.88 -10.40 -12.97
N PHE A 172 9.46 -9.21 -13.14
CA PHE A 172 10.76 -8.86 -12.61
C PHE A 172 10.63 -7.65 -11.68
N THR A 173 11.07 -7.79 -10.45
CA THR A 173 11.04 -6.74 -9.41
C THR A 173 12.41 -6.62 -8.75
N GLY A 174 12.60 -5.59 -7.92
CA GLY A 174 13.84 -5.42 -7.17
C GLY A 174 14.21 -6.59 -6.24
N SER A 175 13.24 -7.41 -5.84
CA SER A 175 13.43 -8.62 -5.03
C SER A 175 13.59 -9.91 -5.86
N SER A 176 13.62 -9.83 -7.18
CA SER A 176 13.74 -11.00 -8.06
C SER A 176 15.15 -11.59 -8.03
N HIS A 177 15.24 -12.92 -8.08
CA HIS A 177 16.50 -13.64 -8.08
C HIS A 177 17.32 -13.37 -9.35
N ASN A 178 18.65 -13.38 -9.25
CA ASN A 178 19.56 -13.08 -10.36
C ASN A 178 19.39 -14.02 -11.57
N SER A 179 19.02 -15.27 -11.36
CA SER A 179 18.73 -16.22 -12.47
C SER A 179 17.63 -15.71 -13.40
N LEU A 180 16.69 -14.92 -12.91
CA LEU A 180 15.63 -14.35 -13.73
C LEU A 180 16.16 -13.24 -14.66
N LYS A 181 17.21 -12.52 -14.25
CA LYS A 181 17.89 -11.54 -15.12
C LYS A 181 18.48 -12.20 -16.36
N GLU A 182 19.10 -13.39 -16.20
CA GLU A 182 19.68 -14.13 -17.32
C GLU A 182 18.59 -14.60 -18.29
N VAL A 183 17.44 -15.05 -17.78
CA VAL A 183 16.28 -15.39 -18.64
C VAL A 183 15.79 -14.17 -19.43
N ILE A 184 15.74 -13.00 -18.80
CA ILE A 184 15.34 -11.76 -19.50
C ILE A 184 16.37 -11.35 -20.55
N ARG A 185 17.65 -11.39 -20.22
CA ARG A 185 18.74 -11.10 -21.17
C ARG A 185 18.67 -12.03 -22.37
N ALA A 186 18.60 -13.34 -22.15
CA ALA A 186 18.51 -14.32 -23.22
C ALA A 186 17.30 -14.11 -24.16
N ASN A 187 16.24 -13.50 -23.66
CA ASN A 187 15.04 -13.24 -24.46
C ASN A 187 15.02 -11.88 -25.15
N TYR A 188 15.66 -10.86 -24.60
CA TYR A 188 15.49 -9.46 -25.03
C TYR A 188 16.78 -8.75 -25.43
N ASP A 189 17.96 -9.24 -25.01
CA ASP A 189 19.23 -8.66 -25.40
C ASP A 189 19.64 -9.19 -26.79
N PRO A 190 19.77 -8.35 -27.80
CA PRO A 190 20.16 -8.76 -29.15
C PRO A 190 21.60 -9.26 -29.25
N ASN A 191 22.42 -8.99 -28.22
CA ASN A 191 23.84 -9.38 -28.17
C ASN A 191 24.11 -10.56 -27.23
N TYR A 192 23.07 -11.18 -26.68
CA TYR A 192 23.18 -12.31 -25.76
C TYR A 192 23.46 -13.62 -26.51
#